data_4979597a5858d69d2ca546d9ddb65927
#
_entry.id   4979597a5858d69d2ca546d9ddb65927
#
_cell.length_a   1.000
_cell.length_b   1.000
_cell.length_c   1.000
_cell.angle_alpha   90.00
_cell.angle_beta   90.00
_cell.angle_gamma   90.00
#
_symmetry.space_group_name_H-M   'P 1'
#
loop_
_entity.id
_entity.type
_entity.pdbx_description
1 polymer ?
#
loop_
_entity_poly.entity_id
_entity_poly.type
_entity_poly.pdbx_seq_one_letter_code
_entity_poly.pdbx_strand_id
1 'polypeptide(L)'
;PIPDAATLQRFLGPPLAESFMRYCGMTEQEAARATDDYRERYNPVGWKENQVYPHIRALLAALKKRGAYLAVATGKPQQSAETILRYFGLTPYLDAVAGPREQDLHADKGALIRRVLPENARAVMIGDTPGDIQGAQDCGIDSVAALYGYGEKAELLAAGPTHAAEDTAALCALLCPDMEKQKGFFVTLEGVDGCGKST
;
A
#
# COMPACT_ATOMS: atom_id res chain seq x y z
N PRO A 1 -18.77 22.71 2.52
CA PRO A 1 -18.12 22.61 3.82
C PRO A 1 -16.85 21.78 3.69
N ILE A 2 -15.79 22.16 4.43
CA ILE A 2 -14.55 21.40 4.46
C ILE A 2 -14.80 20.20 5.38
N PRO A 3 -14.54 18.94 4.94
CA PRO A 3 -14.67 17.78 5.80
C PRO A 3 -13.76 17.85 7.01
N ASP A 4 -14.17 17.26 8.13
CA ASP A 4 -13.32 17.12 9.31
C ASP A 4 -12.16 16.13 9.08
N ALA A 5 -11.19 16.10 9.98
CA ALA A 5 -10.00 15.27 9.86
C ALA A 5 -10.33 13.76 9.77
N ALA A 6 -11.35 13.30 10.51
CA ALA A 6 -11.77 11.90 10.50
C ALA A 6 -12.38 11.51 9.15
N THR A 7 -13.18 12.41 8.57
CA THR A 7 -13.74 12.24 7.23
C THR A 7 -12.63 12.25 6.17
N LEU A 8 -11.64 13.17 6.30
CA LEU A 8 -10.51 13.23 5.36
C LEU A 8 -9.64 11.96 5.38
N GLN A 9 -9.50 11.29 6.51
CA GLN A 9 -8.79 10.01 6.58
C GLN A 9 -9.45 8.92 5.71
N ARG A 10 -10.76 8.96 5.55
CA ARG A 10 -11.51 8.01 4.70
C ARG A 10 -11.27 8.19 3.19
N PHE A 11 -10.62 9.28 2.78
CA PHE A 11 -10.18 9.50 1.40
C PHE A 11 -8.91 8.73 1.05
N LEU A 12 -8.22 8.17 2.06
CA LEU A 12 -6.99 7.41 1.85
C LEU A 12 -7.36 5.96 1.50
N GLY A 13 -6.95 5.52 0.33
CA GLY A 13 -7.23 4.17 -0.20
C GLY A 13 -8.24 4.15 -1.34
N PRO A 14 -9.51 4.56 -1.17
CA PRO A 14 -10.48 4.56 -2.24
C PRO A 14 -10.16 5.57 -3.35
N PRO A 15 -10.71 5.40 -4.57
CA PRO A 15 -10.64 6.41 -5.63
C PRO A 15 -11.20 7.75 -5.15
N LEU A 16 -10.48 8.84 -5.43
CA LEU A 16 -10.85 10.19 -4.97
C LEU A 16 -12.27 10.61 -5.37
N ALA A 17 -12.65 10.34 -6.62
CA ALA A 17 -13.98 10.69 -7.10
C ALA A 17 -15.09 9.99 -6.30
N GLU A 18 -14.90 8.71 -5.97
CA GLU A 18 -15.85 7.97 -5.12
C GLU A 18 -15.92 8.54 -3.71
N SER A 19 -14.76 8.92 -3.16
CA SER A 19 -14.69 9.53 -1.83
C SER A 19 -15.40 10.90 -1.81
N PHE A 20 -15.23 11.74 -2.82
CA PHE A 20 -15.94 13.01 -2.95
C PHE A 20 -17.45 12.81 -3.06
N MET A 21 -17.90 11.85 -3.85
CA MET A 21 -19.33 11.54 -3.93
C MET A 21 -19.87 11.03 -2.60
N ARG A 22 -19.17 10.09 -1.97
CA ARG A 22 -19.65 9.39 -0.77
C ARG A 22 -19.64 10.28 0.48
N TYR A 23 -18.58 11.05 0.67
CA TYR A 23 -18.35 11.78 1.92
C TYR A 23 -18.66 13.28 1.83
N CYS A 24 -18.69 13.85 0.62
CA CYS A 24 -19.03 15.25 0.39
C CYS A 24 -20.36 15.44 -0.31
N GLY A 25 -21.06 14.37 -0.73
CA GLY A 25 -22.34 14.43 -1.42
C GLY A 25 -22.24 15.07 -2.81
N MET A 26 -21.06 15.04 -3.44
CA MET A 26 -20.85 15.62 -4.76
C MET A 26 -21.49 14.75 -5.86
N THR A 27 -21.98 15.38 -6.90
CA THR A 27 -22.32 14.70 -8.14
C THR A 27 -21.05 14.16 -8.82
N GLU A 28 -21.19 13.23 -9.75
CA GLU A 28 -20.06 12.68 -10.51
C GLU A 28 -19.22 13.78 -11.20
N GLN A 29 -19.89 14.79 -11.77
CA GLN A 29 -19.22 15.90 -12.44
C GLN A 29 -18.46 16.81 -11.47
N GLU A 30 -19.02 17.07 -10.28
CA GLU A 30 -18.35 17.83 -9.24
C GLU A 30 -17.16 17.07 -8.66
N ALA A 31 -17.32 15.76 -8.43
CA ALA A 31 -16.26 14.89 -7.94
C ALA A 31 -15.09 14.78 -8.92
N ALA A 32 -15.38 14.74 -10.22
CA ALA A 32 -14.34 14.76 -11.27
C ALA A 32 -13.52 16.07 -11.21
N ARG A 33 -14.20 17.23 -11.14
CA ARG A 33 -13.51 18.54 -11.02
C ARG A 33 -12.69 18.63 -9.73
N ALA A 34 -13.26 18.25 -8.61
CA ALA A 34 -12.53 18.24 -7.31
C ALA A 34 -11.31 17.31 -7.35
N THR A 35 -11.39 16.19 -8.08
CA THR A 35 -10.26 15.29 -8.31
C THR A 35 -9.17 15.95 -9.15
N ASP A 36 -9.52 16.72 -10.16
CA ASP A 36 -8.54 17.45 -10.98
C ASP A 36 -7.89 18.58 -10.19
N ASP A 37 -8.65 19.37 -9.42
CA ASP A 37 -8.13 20.40 -8.51
C ASP A 37 -7.15 19.79 -7.47
N TYR A 38 -7.49 18.62 -6.92
CA TYR A 38 -6.57 17.89 -6.03
C TYR A 38 -5.27 17.52 -6.75
N ARG A 39 -5.35 17.03 -7.98
CA ARG A 39 -4.20 16.61 -8.77
C ARG A 39 -3.29 17.78 -9.13
N GLU A 40 -3.83 18.98 -9.34
CA GLU A 40 -3.02 20.19 -9.61
C GLU A 40 -2.03 20.48 -8.49
N ARG A 41 -2.41 20.21 -7.23
CA ARG A 41 -1.50 20.35 -6.07
C ARG A 41 -0.70 19.08 -5.81
N TYR A 42 -1.34 17.93 -5.89
CA TYR A 42 -0.69 16.66 -5.55
C TYR A 42 0.46 16.34 -6.49
N ASN A 43 0.28 16.52 -7.81
CA ASN A 43 1.28 16.11 -8.79
C ASN A 43 2.62 16.86 -8.69
N PRO A 44 2.70 18.19 -8.47
CA PRO A 44 3.99 18.87 -8.30
C PRO A 44 4.60 18.70 -6.91
N VAL A 45 3.80 18.61 -5.85
CA VAL A 45 4.26 18.75 -4.46
C VAL A 45 3.75 17.67 -3.52
N GLY A 46 2.45 17.38 -3.52
CA GLY A 46 1.79 16.60 -2.47
C GLY A 46 2.39 15.20 -2.25
N TRP A 47 2.78 14.52 -3.30
CA TRP A 47 3.40 13.19 -3.18
C TRP A 47 4.78 13.21 -2.49
N LYS A 48 5.46 14.36 -2.41
CA LYS A 48 6.75 14.52 -1.71
C LYS A 48 6.60 14.75 -0.21
N GLU A 49 5.39 15.11 0.23
CA GLU A 49 5.07 15.38 1.63
C GLU A 49 4.87 14.10 2.45
N ASN A 50 5.06 12.93 1.84
CA ASN A 50 5.06 11.64 2.48
C ASN A 50 6.33 11.38 3.30
N GLN A 51 6.23 10.43 4.22
CA GLN A 51 7.38 9.93 4.98
C GLN A 51 7.37 8.41 4.98
N VAL A 52 8.57 7.82 4.88
CA VAL A 52 8.73 6.38 5.06
C VAL A 52 8.57 6.06 6.54
N TYR A 53 7.74 5.08 6.88
CA TYR A 53 7.57 4.62 8.26
C TYR A 53 8.92 4.24 8.91
N PRO A 54 9.06 4.45 10.22
CA PRO A 54 10.26 4.04 10.95
C PRO A 54 10.60 2.57 10.68
N HIS A 55 11.89 2.23 10.68
CA HIS A 55 12.43 0.87 10.53
C HIS A 55 12.21 0.20 9.16
N ILE A 56 11.34 0.70 8.26
CA ILE A 56 11.06 0.06 6.96
C ILE A 56 12.32 -0.11 6.11
N ARG A 57 13.20 0.90 6.03
CA ARG A 57 14.45 0.77 5.26
C ARG A 57 15.35 -0.35 5.81
N ALA A 58 15.46 -0.45 7.14
CA ALA A 58 16.25 -1.48 7.79
C ALA A 58 15.62 -2.87 7.56
N LEU A 59 14.29 -2.98 7.62
CA LEU A 59 13.56 -4.21 7.32
C LEU A 59 13.80 -4.67 5.88
N LEU A 60 13.61 -3.77 4.90
CA LEU A 60 13.85 -4.10 3.48
C LEU A 60 15.29 -4.56 3.23
N ALA A 61 16.28 -3.87 3.81
CA ALA A 61 17.68 -4.25 3.70
C ALA A 61 17.94 -5.63 4.32
N ALA A 62 17.36 -5.92 5.49
CA ALA A 62 17.50 -7.21 6.16
C ALA A 62 16.86 -8.35 5.35
N LEU A 63 15.68 -8.14 4.80
CA LEU A 63 14.99 -9.11 3.94
C LEU A 63 15.78 -9.37 2.64
N LYS A 64 16.29 -8.31 1.98
CA LYS A 64 17.16 -8.46 0.80
C LYS A 64 18.42 -9.25 1.10
N LYS A 65 19.08 -8.97 2.22
CA LYS A 65 20.27 -9.72 2.66
C LYS A 65 19.99 -11.22 2.85
N ARG A 66 18.75 -11.56 3.19
CA ARG A 66 18.28 -12.95 3.34
C ARG A 66 17.79 -13.59 2.04
N GLY A 67 17.89 -12.88 0.92
CA GLY A 67 17.51 -13.36 -0.39
C GLY A 67 16.01 -13.29 -0.67
N ALA A 68 15.24 -12.48 0.09
CA ALA A 68 13.84 -12.27 -0.17
C ALA A 68 13.65 -11.52 -1.51
N TYR A 69 12.65 -11.95 -2.28
CA TYR A 69 12.12 -11.19 -3.42
C TYR A 69 11.11 -10.18 -2.87
N LEU A 70 11.37 -8.90 -3.09
CA LEU A 70 10.56 -7.80 -2.56
C LEU A 70 9.85 -7.07 -3.69
N ALA A 71 8.53 -6.95 -3.58
CA ALA A 71 7.75 -6.25 -4.58
C ALA A 71 6.71 -5.32 -3.96
N VAL A 72 6.21 -4.40 -4.79
CA VAL A 72 5.10 -3.52 -4.46
C VAL A 72 3.93 -3.82 -5.38
N ALA A 73 2.74 -4.03 -4.81
CA ALA A 73 1.46 -4.11 -5.52
C ALA A 73 0.53 -3.03 -4.97
N THR A 74 0.35 -1.93 -5.71
CA THR A 74 -0.33 -0.72 -5.23
C THR A 74 -1.46 -0.28 -6.14
N GLY A 75 -2.56 0.26 -5.57
CA GLY A 75 -3.61 0.93 -6.33
C GLY A 75 -3.18 2.27 -6.95
N LYS A 76 -2.00 2.77 -6.59
CA LYS A 76 -1.44 3.99 -7.16
C LYS A 76 -0.98 3.74 -8.61
N PRO A 77 -1.22 4.67 -9.57
CA PRO A 77 -0.75 4.52 -10.94
C PRO A 77 0.74 4.15 -11.01
N GLN A 78 1.10 3.21 -11.88
CA GLN A 78 2.44 2.64 -12.03
C GLN A 78 3.56 3.70 -11.99
N GLN A 79 3.45 4.71 -12.84
CA GLN A 79 4.45 5.76 -12.95
C GLN A 79 4.60 6.61 -11.67
N SER A 80 3.47 6.87 -11.00
CA SER A 80 3.47 7.59 -9.72
C SER A 80 4.13 6.77 -8.62
N ALA A 81 3.82 5.47 -8.53
CA ALA A 81 4.44 4.56 -7.57
C ALA A 81 5.97 4.50 -7.76
N GLU A 82 6.43 4.29 -8.98
CA GLU A 82 7.87 4.25 -9.30
C GLU A 82 8.58 5.58 -8.96
N THR A 83 7.93 6.72 -9.24
CA THR A 83 8.47 8.05 -8.94
C THR A 83 8.64 8.25 -7.43
N ILE A 84 7.63 7.88 -6.64
CA ILE A 84 7.65 7.97 -5.17
C ILE A 84 8.74 7.05 -4.59
N LEU A 85 8.77 5.79 -5.01
CA LEU A 85 9.75 4.81 -4.54
C LEU A 85 11.19 5.26 -4.83
N ARG A 86 11.42 5.85 -6.01
CA ARG A 86 12.73 6.42 -6.39
C ARG A 86 13.08 7.62 -5.52
N TYR A 87 12.16 8.55 -5.32
CA TYR A 87 12.37 9.74 -4.51
C TYR A 87 12.77 9.40 -3.07
N PHE A 88 12.06 8.43 -2.47
CA PHE A 88 12.39 7.97 -1.12
C PHE A 88 13.55 6.97 -1.08
N GLY A 89 14.23 6.67 -2.19
CA GLY A 89 15.37 5.76 -2.23
C GLY A 89 15.02 4.33 -1.83
N LEU A 90 13.80 3.86 -2.14
CA LEU A 90 13.35 2.50 -1.84
C LEU A 90 13.57 1.54 -3.02
N THR A 91 13.70 2.06 -4.24
CA THR A 91 13.92 1.26 -5.46
C THR A 91 15.05 0.23 -5.35
N PRO A 92 16.21 0.51 -4.71
CA PRO A 92 17.30 -0.49 -4.63
C PRO A 92 16.95 -1.76 -3.84
N TYR A 93 15.90 -1.72 -3.04
CA TYR A 93 15.45 -2.90 -2.28
C TYR A 93 14.42 -3.75 -3.03
N LEU A 94 13.83 -3.22 -4.10
CA LEU A 94 12.66 -3.82 -4.76
C LEU A 94 13.06 -4.53 -6.04
N ASP A 95 12.47 -5.71 -6.25
CA ASP A 95 12.64 -6.51 -7.46
C ASP A 95 11.55 -6.20 -8.50
N ALA A 96 10.35 -5.82 -8.04
CA ALA A 96 9.24 -5.48 -8.92
C ALA A 96 8.28 -4.45 -8.31
N VAL A 97 7.56 -3.75 -9.18
CA VAL A 97 6.49 -2.81 -8.82
C VAL A 97 5.32 -3.02 -9.77
N ALA A 98 4.12 -3.21 -9.24
CA ALA A 98 2.88 -3.25 -10.00
C ALA A 98 1.90 -2.21 -9.49
N GLY A 99 1.47 -1.33 -10.39
CA GLY A 99 0.35 -0.40 -10.23
C GLY A 99 -0.55 -0.43 -11.46
N PRO A 100 -1.73 0.17 -11.40
CA PRO A 100 -2.59 0.35 -12.57
C PRO A 100 -1.86 1.10 -13.69
N ARG A 101 -2.11 0.67 -14.94
CA ARG A 101 -1.62 1.31 -16.17
C ARG A 101 -2.82 1.88 -16.93
N GLU A 102 -2.59 2.68 -17.96
CA GLU A 102 -3.67 3.29 -18.76
C GLU A 102 -4.67 2.27 -19.31
N GLN A 103 -4.22 1.04 -19.62
CA GLN A 103 -5.07 -0.01 -20.16
C GLN A 103 -5.87 -0.77 -19.09
N ASP A 104 -5.57 -0.56 -17.80
CA ASP A 104 -6.12 -1.34 -16.70
C ASP A 104 -6.30 -0.54 -15.40
N LEU A 105 -6.78 0.68 -15.52
CA LEU A 105 -7.00 1.62 -14.40
C LEU A 105 -7.83 1.06 -13.24
N HIS A 106 -8.60 0.00 -13.49
CA HIS A 106 -9.47 -0.66 -12.52
C HIS A 106 -8.96 -2.05 -12.12
N ALA A 107 -7.64 -2.32 -12.32
CA ALA A 107 -7.08 -3.59 -11.86
C ALA A 107 -7.29 -3.77 -10.35
N ASP A 108 -7.93 -4.88 -9.97
CA ASP A 108 -8.08 -5.26 -8.57
C ASP A 108 -6.73 -5.60 -7.92
N LYS A 109 -6.70 -5.65 -6.59
CA LYS A 109 -5.47 -5.93 -5.85
C LYS A 109 -4.89 -7.30 -6.19
N GLY A 110 -5.72 -8.33 -6.35
CA GLY A 110 -5.27 -9.66 -6.73
C GLY A 110 -4.58 -9.70 -8.09
N ALA A 111 -5.11 -8.95 -9.08
CA ALA A 111 -4.48 -8.79 -10.38
C ALA A 111 -3.09 -8.13 -10.28
N LEU A 112 -2.96 -7.09 -9.44
CA LEU A 112 -1.68 -6.41 -9.22
C LEU A 112 -0.66 -7.32 -8.51
N ILE A 113 -1.10 -8.09 -7.51
CA ILE A 113 -0.25 -9.07 -6.81
C ILE A 113 0.24 -10.11 -7.82
N ARG A 114 -0.64 -10.70 -8.63
CA ARG A 114 -0.26 -11.71 -9.64
C ARG A 114 0.79 -11.22 -10.65
N ARG A 115 0.86 -9.92 -10.93
CA ARG A 115 1.89 -9.36 -11.83
C ARG A 115 3.30 -9.40 -11.27
N VAL A 116 3.43 -9.42 -9.95
CA VAL A 116 4.72 -9.37 -9.26
C VAL A 116 5.02 -10.63 -8.46
N LEU A 117 4.07 -11.55 -8.36
CA LEU A 117 4.21 -12.81 -7.64
C LEU A 117 4.95 -13.83 -8.51
N PRO A 118 6.16 -14.28 -8.13
CA PRO A 118 6.85 -15.34 -8.86
C PRO A 118 6.08 -16.67 -8.78
N GLU A 119 6.19 -17.48 -9.81
CA GLU A 119 5.58 -18.81 -9.85
C GLU A 119 6.05 -19.68 -8.68
N ASN A 120 5.10 -20.35 -8.02
CA ASN A 120 5.34 -21.23 -6.87
C ASN A 120 6.06 -20.58 -5.69
N ALA A 121 6.05 -19.25 -5.59
CA ALA A 121 6.64 -18.55 -4.45
C ALA A 121 5.75 -18.70 -3.21
N ARG A 122 6.38 -18.96 -2.07
CA ARG A 122 5.75 -18.71 -0.78
C ARG A 122 5.80 -17.21 -0.51
N ALA A 123 4.64 -16.58 -0.39
CA ALA A 123 4.54 -15.14 -0.33
C ALA A 123 3.66 -14.65 0.82
N VAL A 124 3.88 -13.41 1.23
CA VAL A 124 3.02 -12.70 2.17
C VAL A 124 2.74 -11.28 1.64
N MET A 125 1.48 -10.89 1.64
CA MET A 125 1.04 -9.52 1.37
C MET A 125 1.01 -8.74 2.68
N ILE A 126 1.59 -7.54 2.69
CA ILE A 126 1.49 -6.63 3.83
C ILE A 126 0.69 -5.43 3.35
N GLY A 127 -0.45 -5.17 3.98
CA GLY A 127 -1.33 -4.08 3.57
C GLY A 127 -2.14 -3.53 4.72
N ASP A 128 -2.67 -2.32 4.53
CA ASP A 128 -3.42 -1.57 5.54
C ASP A 128 -4.89 -1.39 5.17
N THR A 129 -5.36 -2.04 4.10
CA THR A 129 -6.78 -2.01 3.69
C THR A 129 -7.37 -3.41 3.59
N PRO A 130 -8.71 -3.56 3.76
CA PRO A 130 -9.38 -4.84 3.51
C PRO A 130 -9.13 -5.39 2.10
N GLY A 131 -8.98 -4.51 1.10
CA GLY A 131 -8.67 -4.89 -0.28
C GLY A 131 -7.32 -5.59 -0.43
N ASP A 132 -6.33 -5.27 0.40
CA ASP A 132 -5.03 -5.93 0.39
C ASP A 132 -5.14 -7.36 0.90
N ILE A 133 -5.91 -7.55 1.98
CA ILE A 133 -6.15 -8.86 2.58
C ILE A 133 -6.95 -9.74 1.61
N GLN A 134 -8.01 -9.19 1.00
CA GLN A 134 -8.78 -9.90 -0.01
C GLN A 134 -7.93 -10.27 -1.22
N GLY A 135 -7.11 -9.35 -1.73
CA GLY A 135 -6.19 -9.62 -2.84
C GLY A 135 -5.18 -10.74 -2.54
N ALA A 136 -4.70 -10.83 -1.30
CA ALA A 136 -3.85 -11.93 -0.85
C ALA A 136 -4.61 -13.26 -0.87
N GLN A 137 -5.84 -13.28 -0.33
CA GLN A 137 -6.71 -14.46 -0.33
C GLN A 137 -7.02 -14.93 -1.76
N ASP A 138 -7.32 -14.01 -2.69
CA ASP A 138 -7.59 -14.31 -4.11
C ASP A 138 -6.35 -14.89 -4.83
N CYS A 139 -5.17 -14.65 -4.28
CA CYS A 139 -3.91 -15.20 -4.78
C CYS A 139 -3.44 -16.45 -4.01
N GLY A 140 -4.15 -16.86 -2.96
CA GLY A 140 -3.78 -18.00 -2.12
C GLY A 140 -2.49 -17.81 -1.33
N ILE A 141 -2.17 -16.58 -0.96
CA ILE A 141 -0.97 -16.22 -0.17
C ILE A 141 -1.33 -15.69 1.21
N ASP A 142 -0.39 -15.78 2.13
CA ASP A 142 -0.53 -15.21 3.47
C ASP A 142 -0.67 -13.68 3.43
N SER A 143 -1.23 -13.11 4.51
CA SER A 143 -1.36 -11.66 4.65
C SER A 143 -1.02 -11.17 6.05
N VAL A 144 -0.48 -9.96 6.12
CA VAL A 144 -0.24 -9.22 7.37
C VAL A 144 -1.02 -7.90 7.32
N ALA A 145 -1.95 -7.74 8.24
CA ALA A 145 -2.63 -6.47 8.45
C ALA A 145 -1.69 -5.46 9.12
N ALA A 146 -1.37 -4.38 8.43
CA ALA A 146 -0.57 -3.27 8.96
C ALA A 146 -1.48 -2.28 9.71
N LEU A 147 -1.73 -2.52 11.00
CA LEU A 147 -2.69 -1.77 11.83
C LEU A 147 -2.24 -0.33 12.13
N TYR A 148 -1.03 0.02 11.74
CA TYR A 148 -0.46 1.37 11.80
C TYR A 148 -0.69 2.19 10.53
N GLY A 149 -1.34 1.60 9.53
CA GLY A 149 -1.72 2.27 8.29
C GLY A 149 -2.98 3.13 8.42
N TYR A 150 -3.59 3.44 7.29
CA TYR A 150 -4.77 4.34 7.24
C TYR A 150 -6.10 3.61 7.29
N GLY A 151 -6.14 2.30 7.01
CA GLY A 151 -7.35 1.51 7.04
C GLY A 151 -7.97 1.43 8.43
N GLU A 152 -9.30 1.34 8.49
CA GLU A 152 -10.01 1.14 9.75
C GLU A 152 -9.65 -0.23 10.33
N LYS A 153 -9.06 -0.25 11.54
CA LYS A 153 -8.54 -1.48 12.17
C LYS A 153 -9.58 -2.58 12.27
N ALA A 154 -10.81 -2.22 12.62
CA ALA A 154 -11.89 -3.20 12.76
C ALA A 154 -12.24 -3.86 11.41
N GLU A 155 -12.32 -3.08 10.33
CA GLU A 155 -12.58 -3.58 8.98
C GLU A 155 -11.42 -4.44 8.48
N LEU A 156 -10.19 -3.99 8.73
CA LEU A 156 -8.98 -4.70 8.32
C LEU A 156 -8.85 -6.07 9.02
N LEU A 157 -9.14 -6.14 10.32
CA LEU A 157 -9.16 -7.39 11.06
C LEU A 157 -10.33 -8.29 10.65
N ALA A 158 -11.50 -7.71 10.36
CA ALA A 158 -12.67 -8.45 9.87
C ALA A 158 -12.44 -9.09 8.50
N ALA A 159 -11.52 -8.57 7.69
CA ALA A 159 -11.12 -9.17 6.41
C ALA A 159 -10.36 -10.50 6.57
N GLY A 160 -10.00 -10.91 7.80
CA GLY A 160 -9.38 -12.20 8.09
C GLY A 160 -7.92 -12.32 7.65
N PRO A 161 -7.02 -11.39 8.01
CA PRO A 161 -5.60 -11.51 7.72
C PRO A 161 -4.98 -12.72 8.44
N THR A 162 -3.93 -13.31 7.86
CA THR A 162 -3.19 -14.42 8.50
C THR A 162 -2.48 -13.93 9.78
N HIS A 163 -1.96 -12.70 9.75
CA HIS A 163 -1.29 -12.04 10.87
C HIS A 163 -1.67 -10.56 10.93
N ALA A 164 -1.33 -9.91 12.05
CA ALA A 164 -1.47 -8.47 12.22
C ALA A 164 -0.23 -7.90 12.91
N ALA A 165 0.13 -6.65 12.56
CA ALA A 165 1.21 -5.91 13.16
C ALA A 165 0.70 -4.54 13.62
N GLU A 166 0.84 -4.23 14.91
CA GLU A 166 0.40 -2.95 15.49
C GLU A 166 1.30 -1.77 15.09
N ASP A 167 2.55 -2.05 14.78
CA ASP A 167 3.54 -1.09 14.35
C ASP A 167 4.62 -1.75 13.47
N THR A 168 5.55 -0.96 12.98
CA THR A 168 6.67 -1.45 12.16
C THR A 168 7.66 -2.31 12.94
N ALA A 169 7.76 -2.17 14.26
CA ALA A 169 8.61 -3.03 15.08
C ALA A 169 8.01 -4.43 15.20
N ALA A 170 6.69 -4.54 15.41
CA ALA A 170 5.96 -5.80 15.39
C ALA A 170 6.06 -6.47 14.01
N LEU A 171 5.97 -5.71 12.92
CA LEU A 171 6.18 -6.23 11.57
C LEU A 171 7.60 -6.79 11.39
N CYS A 172 8.63 -6.07 11.86
CA CYS A 172 10.01 -6.55 11.83
C CYS A 172 10.18 -7.85 12.61
N ALA A 173 9.62 -7.93 13.81
CA ALA A 173 9.67 -9.14 14.63
C ALA A 173 8.97 -10.33 13.96
N LEU A 174 7.84 -10.09 13.29
CA LEU A 174 7.09 -11.12 12.57
C LEU A 174 7.88 -11.67 11.38
N LEU A 175 8.52 -10.80 10.59
CA LEU A 175 9.19 -11.19 9.35
C LEU A 175 10.64 -11.64 9.54
N CYS A 176 11.26 -11.31 10.68
CA CYS A 176 12.69 -11.56 10.92
C CYS A 176 13.06 -12.65 11.93
N PRO A 177 12.18 -13.24 12.77
CA PRO A 177 12.62 -14.04 13.91
C PRO A 177 13.37 -15.35 13.55
N ASP A 178 13.02 -16.01 12.41
CA ASP A 178 13.54 -17.35 12.10
C ASP A 178 13.90 -17.58 10.63
N MET A 179 14.24 -16.53 9.88
CA MET A 179 14.45 -16.64 8.43
C MET A 179 15.80 -17.23 8.02
N GLU A 180 16.65 -17.69 8.92
CA GLU A 180 17.93 -18.33 8.57
C GLU A 180 17.79 -19.64 7.77
N LYS A 181 16.57 -20.21 7.70
CA LYS A 181 16.33 -21.53 7.10
C LYS A 181 15.43 -21.58 5.87
N GLN A 182 14.89 -20.48 5.38
CA GLN A 182 13.96 -20.51 4.25
C GLN A 182 14.42 -19.62 3.09
N LYS A 183 14.90 -20.24 2.02
CA LYS A 183 15.11 -19.59 0.72
C LYS A 183 13.74 -19.33 0.07
N GLY A 184 13.52 -18.09 -0.43
CA GLY A 184 12.36 -17.76 -1.27
C GLY A 184 11.16 -17.19 -0.49
N PHE A 185 11.35 -16.08 0.22
CA PHE A 185 10.27 -15.33 0.83
C PHE A 185 9.90 -14.14 -0.07
N PHE A 186 8.63 -14.04 -0.47
CA PHE A 186 8.10 -12.91 -1.22
C PHE A 186 7.34 -11.98 -0.27
N VAL A 187 7.68 -10.68 -0.30
CA VAL A 187 7.00 -9.66 0.50
C VAL A 187 6.49 -8.57 -0.43
N THR A 188 5.18 -8.33 -0.42
CA THR A 188 4.61 -7.13 -1.03
C THR A 188 4.30 -6.11 0.07
N LEU A 189 4.62 -4.85 -0.20
CA LEU A 189 4.34 -3.74 0.69
C LEU A 189 3.35 -2.81 0.01
N GLU A 190 2.25 -2.54 0.68
CA GLU A 190 1.33 -1.45 0.37
C GLU A 190 1.48 -0.37 1.46
N GLY A 191 1.11 0.86 1.17
CA GLY A 191 1.19 1.94 2.17
C GLY A 191 2.39 2.85 2.01
N VAL A 192 2.82 3.10 0.77
CA VAL A 192 3.79 4.16 0.46
C VAL A 192 3.18 5.56 0.71
N ASP A 193 1.90 5.62 1.03
CA ASP A 193 1.17 6.84 1.38
C ASP A 193 1.30 7.23 2.86
N GLY A 194 2.35 6.78 3.54
CA GLY A 194 2.65 7.14 4.92
C GLY A 194 2.85 8.64 5.11
N CYS A 195 1.81 9.42 4.92
CA CYS A 195 1.76 10.82 5.27
C CYS A 195 1.57 10.96 6.77
N GLY A 196 2.65 10.95 7.53
CA GLY A 196 2.66 11.62 8.80
C GLY A 196 2.42 13.10 8.55
N LYS A 197 1.17 13.56 8.59
CA LYS A 197 0.89 14.98 8.74
C LYS A 197 1.22 15.34 10.17
N SER A 198 2.37 15.95 10.38
CA SER A 198 2.51 16.90 11.46
C SER A 198 1.55 18.06 11.18
N THR A 199 0.77 18.40 12.17
CA THR A 199 -0.10 19.57 12.33
C THR A 199 0.42 20.84 11.69
#